data_5fac7d4c51e8e305ccd9503db9898c4c
#
_entry.id   5fac7d4c51e8e305ccd9503db9898c4c
#
_cell.length_a   1.000
_cell.length_b   1.000
_cell.length_c   1.000
_cell.angle_alpha   90.00
_cell.angle_beta   90.00
_cell.angle_gamma   90.00
#
_symmetry.space_group_name_H-M   'P 1'
#
loop_
_entity.id
_entity.type
_entity.pdbx_description
1 polymer ?
#
loop_
_entity_poly.entity_id
_entity_poly.type
_entity_poly.pdbx_seq_one_letter_code
_entity_poly.pdbx_strand_id
1 'polypeptide(L)'
;MKRLILTLSIVLLAQLVIFSQNQPVYFQVGTSSESMESVAGTVRSALENSGFRIIGEYNPANSDSLYAICYTRKDLEEIALSFTDRGALASALKVGLKKEYNSVKISMINPMYLFYGYFIDGIDKKESALLKISEDAKSALKDVGSEFKPFGGELSKEKLQKYHYKVMMPYFKDAEELNEFDSFEEGLKVIRGNLEKGKGNTKNVYELVYADKKVAVFGVGLLNVEDGESQFLPIIGEDHIAAMPYEIILQGNEATILPGRFRIALHWPELTMGTFMKIMSTPGDIKNTLQGLTE
;
A
#
# COMPACT_ATOMS: atom_id res chain seq x y z
N MET A 1 -53.78 -16.28 1.20
CA MET A 1 -53.15 -15.11 0.58
C MET A 1 -52.40 -14.21 1.58
N LYS A 2 -52.95 -13.82 2.73
CA LYS A 2 -52.23 -12.93 3.70
C LYS A 2 -50.94 -13.53 4.29
N ARG A 3 -50.85 -14.86 4.48
CA ARG A 3 -49.61 -15.51 5.02
C ARG A 3 -48.49 -15.62 3.96
N LEU A 4 -48.83 -15.70 2.68
CA LEU A 4 -47.83 -15.76 1.58
C LEU A 4 -47.16 -14.41 1.35
N ILE A 5 -47.91 -13.29 1.57
CA ILE A 5 -47.39 -11.94 1.41
C ILE A 5 -46.43 -11.58 2.56
N LEU A 6 -46.70 -12.10 3.78
CA LEU A 6 -45.84 -11.83 4.96
C LEU A 6 -44.48 -12.55 4.83
N THR A 7 -44.46 -13.77 4.29
CA THR A 7 -43.18 -14.51 4.05
C THR A 7 -42.34 -13.88 2.95
N LEU A 8 -42.98 -13.37 1.89
CA LEU A 8 -42.26 -12.67 0.81
C LEU A 8 -41.65 -11.38 1.29
N SER A 9 -42.35 -10.63 2.17
CA SER A 9 -41.82 -9.39 2.75
C SER A 9 -40.64 -9.62 3.68
N ILE A 10 -40.61 -10.72 4.43
CA ILE A 10 -39.48 -11.05 5.32
C ILE A 10 -38.26 -11.48 4.49
N VAL A 11 -38.45 -12.20 3.40
CA VAL A 11 -37.32 -12.57 2.49
C VAL A 11 -36.76 -11.34 1.77
N LEU A 12 -37.62 -10.38 1.40
CA LEU A 12 -37.16 -9.14 0.75
C LEU A 12 -36.42 -8.20 1.72
N LEU A 13 -36.79 -8.17 3.01
CA LEU A 13 -36.07 -7.39 4.03
C LEU A 13 -34.72 -8.03 4.40
N ALA A 14 -34.56 -9.34 4.27
CA ALA A 14 -33.30 -10.03 4.53
C ALA A 14 -32.21 -9.74 3.47
N GLN A 15 -32.58 -9.23 2.30
CA GLN A 15 -31.63 -8.89 1.24
C GLN A 15 -31.10 -7.45 1.31
N LEU A 16 -31.57 -6.62 2.23
CA LEU A 16 -31.17 -5.21 2.35
C LEU A 16 -30.17 -4.93 3.49
N VAL A 17 -29.71 -5.98 4.18
CA VAL A 17 -28.56 -5.84 5.08
C VAL A 17 -27.30 -6.14 4.28
N ILE A 18 -26.99 -5.31 3.29
CA ILE A 18 -25.62 -5.18 2.82
C ILE A 18 -24.87 -4.52 3.97
N PHE A 19 -24.32 -5.33 4.86
CA PHE A 19 -23.33 -4.86 5.78
C PHE A 19 -22.20 -4.29 4.95
N SER A 20 -22.03 -2.98 4.99
CA SER A 20 -20.76 -2.36 4.67
C SER A 20 -19.75 -2.98 5.64
N GLN A 21 -19.14 -4.11 5.23
CA GLN A 21 -18.13 -4.74 6.04
C GLN A 21 -16.95 -3.80 6.13
N ASN A 22 -16.57 -3.43 7.36
CA ASN A 22 -15.33 -2.73 7.57
C ASN A 22 -14.18 -3.55 6.99
N GLN A 23 -13.24 -2.87 6.37
CA GLN A 23 -12.03 -3.47 5.82
C GLN A 23 -10.91 -3.27 6.83
N PRO A 24 -10.28 -4.33 7.35
CA PRO A 24 -9.06 -4.18 8.13
C PRO A 24 -7.93 -3.69 7.23
N VAL A 25 -6.98 -2.95 7.79
CA VAL A 25 -5.82 -2.46 7.02
C VAL A 25 -4.92 -3.61 6.60
N TYR A 26 -4.68 -4.54 7.51
CA TYR A 26 -3.77 -5.66 7.30
C TYR A 26 -4.38 -6.99 7.75
N PHE A 27 -3.79 -8.06 7.23
CA PHE A 27 -3.94 -9.41 7.77
C PHE A 27 -2.60 -9.95 8.23
N GLN A 28 -2.53 -10.47 9.45
CA GLN A 28 -1.46 -11.38 9.84
C GLN A 28 -1.76 -12.73 9.17
N VAL A 29 -0.91 -13.10 8.23
CA VAL A 29 -1.04 -14.36 7.45
C VAL A 29 -0.70 -15.56 8.33
N GLY A 30 0.34 -15.40 9.15
CA GLY A 30 0.82 -16.43 10.06
C GLY A 30 2.16 -16.06 10.69
N THR A 31 2.74 -17.05 11.37
CA THR A 31 4.05 -16.95 12.01
C THR A 31 4.85 -18.22 11.68
N SER A 32 6.14 -18.08 11.34
CA SER A 32 7.04 -19.19 11.03
C SER A 32 8.26 -19.16 11.95
N SER A 33 8.76 -20.33 12.32
CA SER A 33 10.03 -20.50 13.05
C SER A 33 11.26 -20.59 12.14
N GLU A 34 11.06 -20.49 10.83
CA GLU A 34 12.14 -20.51 9.85
C GLU A 34 12.89 -19.16 9.79
N SER A 35 14.02 -19.14 9.07
CA SER A 35 14.78 -17.91 8.85
C SER A 35 14.00 -16.91 7.98
N MET A 36 14.31 -15.62 8.11
CA MET A 36 13.74 -14.56 7.28
C MET A 36 13.87 -14.89 5.78
N GLU A 37 15.02 -15.37 5.35
CA GLU A 37 15.31 -15.72 3.96
C GLU A 37 14.44 -16.88 3.46
N SER A 38 14.28 -17.94 4.29
CA SER A 38 13.41 -19.07 3.96
C SER A 38 11.95 -18.66 3.82
N VAL A 39 11.44 -17.87 4.79
CA VAL A 39 10.07 -17.35 4.73
C VAL A 39 9.86 -16.46 3.52
N ALA A 40 10.79 -15.55 3.22
CA ALA A 40 10.72 -14.70 2.04
C ALA A 40 10.71 -15.52 0.75
N GLY A 41 11.53 -16.58 0.68
CA GLY A 41 11.55 -17.52 -0.45
C GLY A 41 10.21 -18.23 -0.64
N THR A 42 9.59 -18.69 0.44
CA THR A 42 8.28 -19.35 0.42
C THR A 42 7.19 -18.37 -0.03
N VAL A 43 7.16 -17.13 0.49
CA VAL A 43 6.21 -16.08 0.07
C VAL A 43 6.34 -15.77 -1.41
N ARG A 44 7.58 -15.57 -1.91
CA ARG A 44 7.82 -15.32 -3.35
C ARG A 44 7.25 -16.44 -4.21
N SER A 45 7.64 -17.66 -3.92
CA SER A 45 7.20 -18.83 -4.69
C SER A 45 5.67 -18.98 -4.68
N ALA A 46 5.02 -18.75 -3.54
CA ALA A 46 3.57 -18.83 -3.40
C ALA A 46 2.84 -17.78 -4.26
N LEU A 47 3.34 -16.54 -4.28
CA LEU A 47 2.80 -15.46 -5.10
C LEU A 47 3.02 -15.74 -6.59
N GLU A 48 4.24 -16.13 -6.99
CA GLU A 48 4.59 -16.40 -8.40
C GLU A 48 3.80 -17.59 -8.96
N ASN A 49 3.66 -18.65 -8.19
CA ASN A 49 2.84 -19.81 -8.56
C ASN A 49 1.35 -19.48 -8.73
N SER A 50 0.89 -18.39 -8.11
CA SER A 50 -0.47 -17.88 -8.23
C SER A 50 -0.62 -16.77 -9.29
N GLY A 51 0.41 -16.57 -10.13
CA GLY A 51 0.40 -15.65 -11.26
C GLY A 51 0.67 -14.19 -10.89
N PHE A 52 1.14 -13.91 -9.69
CA PHE A 52 1.67 -12.59 -9.33
C PHE A 52 3.15 -12.50 -9.74
N ARG A 53 3.60 -11.28 -9.97
CA ARG A 53 4.99 -10.96 -10.29
C ARG A 53 5.61 -10.18 -9.12
N ILE A 54 6.73 -10.66 -8.60
CA ILE A 54 7.53 -9.90 -7.64
C ILE A 54 8.19 -8.75 -8.38
N ILE A 55 8.05 -7.54 -7.86
CA ILE A 55 8.56 -6.31 -8.48
C ILE A 55 9.70 -5.68 -7.69
N GLY A 56 9.85 -6.05 -6.43
CA GLY A 56 10.96 -5.59 -5.61
C GLY A 56 10.88 -6.06 -4.16
N GLU A 57 12.02 -6.00 -3.51
CA GLU A 57 12.18 -6.44 -2.12
C GLU A 57 13.27 -5.62 -1.43
N TYR A 58 13.11 -5.40 -0.13
CA TYR A 58 14.15 -4.72 0.63
C TYR A 58 13.96 -4.90 2.15
N ASN A 59 14.96 -4.46 2.91
CA ASN A 59 14.93 -4.37 4.36
C ASN A 59 14.57 -2.93 4.77
N PRO A 60 13.32 -2.65 5.17
CA PRO A 60 12.95 -1.34 5.68
C PRO A 60 13.83 -0.92 6.86
N ALA A 61 14.13 0.37 6.95
CA ALA A 61 15.01 0.95 7.96
C ALA A 61 16.44 0.34 7.99
N ASN A 62 16.88 -0.34 6.94
CA ASN A 62 18.12 -1.14 6.92
C ASN A 62 18.17 -2.20 8.04
N SER A 63 17.03 -2.68 8.49
CA SER A 63 16.92 -3.62 9.60
C SER A 63 16.84 -5.07 9.11
N ASP A 64 17.74 -5.93 9.57
CA ASP A 64 17.69 -7.37 9.30
C ASP A 64 16.44 -8.05 9.91
N SER A 65 15.73 -7.33 10.77
CA SER A 65 14.49 -7.82 11.39
C SER A 65 13.25 -7.49 10.59
N LEU A 66 13.37 -6.69 9.52
CA LEU A 66 12.25 -6.23 8.70
C LEU A 66 12.52 -6.57 7.23
N TYR A 67 11.49 -7.05 6.54
CA TYR A 67 11.57 -7.33 5.12
C TYR A 67 10.24 -7.05 4.45
N ALA A 68 10.27 -6.36 3.32
CA ALA A 68 9.09 -6.04 2.53
C ALA A 68 9.22 -6.65 1.12
N ILE A 69 8.16 -7.31 0.67
CA ILE A 69 8.03 -7.93 -0.65
C ILE A 69 6.91 -7.20 -1.38
N CYS A 70 7.24 -6.59 -2.52
CA CYS A 70 6.31 -5.88 -3.38
C CYS A 70 5.96 -6.75 -4.58
N TYR A 71 4.68 -6.87 -4.90
CA TYR A 71 4.20 -7.70 -5.98
C TYR A 71 3.03 -7.07 -6.71
N THR A 72 2.82 -7.49 -7.94
CA THR A 72 1.74 -7.00 -8.81
C THR A 72 1.20 -8.12 -9.69
N ARG A 73 0.17 -7.80 -10.46
CA ARG A 73 -0.38 -8.67 -11.51
C ARG A 73 -0.93 -7.81 -12.65
N LYS A 74 -0.84 -8.30 -13.86
CA LYS A 74 -1.20 -7.53 -15.06
C LYS A 74 -2.62 -6.96 -15.03
N ASP A 75 -3.60 -7.74 -14.60
CA ASP A 75 -4.98 -7.28 -14.47
C ASP A 75 -5.16 -6.19 -13.41
N LEU A 76 -4.39 -6.24 -12.31
CA LEU A 76 -4.33 -5.17 -11.32
C LEU A 76 -3.73 -3.89 -11.93
N GLU A 77 -2.62 -4.01 -12.66
CA GLU A 77 -1.99 -2.86 -13.34
C GLU A 77 -2.96 -2.19 -14.33
N GLU A 78 -3.67 -3.00 -15.15
CA GLU A 78 -4.67 -2.50 -16.10
C GLU A 78 -5.84 -1.78 -15.41
N ILE A 79 -6.34 -2.33 -14.30
CA ILE A 79 -7.40 -1.69 -13.52
C ILE A 79 -6.88 -0.40 -12.88
N ALA A 80 -5.73 -0.43 -12.24
CA ALA A 80 -5.13 0.72 -11.56
C ALA A 80 -4.90 1.90 -12.51
N LEU A 81 -4.40 1.63 -13.72
CA LEU A 81 -4.22 2.63 -14.76
C LEU A 81 -5.54 3.22 -15.32
N SER A 82 -6.67 2.57 -15.10
CA SER A 82 -7.97 3.11 -15.49
C SER A 82 -8.47 4.22 -14.55
N PHE A 83 -7.85 4.36 -13.36
CA PHE A 83 -8.08 5.45 -12.43
C PHE A 83 -7.00 6.52 -12.63
N THR A 84 -7.35 7.56 -13.37
CA THR A 84 -6.38 8.58 -13.84
C THR A 84 -5.80 9.44 -12.73
N ASP A 85 -6.51 9.62 -11.62
CA ASP A 85 -5.99 10.33 -10.45
C ASP A 85 -5.13 9.39 -9.59
N ARG A 86 -3.87 9.17 -10.01
CA ARG A 86 -2.85 8.42 -9.26
C ARG A 86 -3.23 7.00 -8.88
N GLY A 87 -4.22 6.41 -9.52
CA GLY A 87 -4.62 5.03 -9.27
C GLY A 87 -3.48 4.02 -9.43
N ALA A 88 -2.50 4.32 -10.30
CA ALA A 88 -1.31 3.48 -10.49
C ALA A 88 -0.51 3.24 -9.20
N LEU A 89 -0.65 4.07 -8.15
CA LEU A 89 -0.07 3.82 -6.83
C LEU A 89 -0.58 2.53 -6.18
N ALA A 90 -1.78 2.08 -6.52
CA ALA A 90 -2.33 0.81 -6.03
C ALA A 90 -1.96 -0.40 -6.91
N SER A 91 -1.12 -0.23 -7.94
CA SER A 91 -0.62 -1.35 -8.75
C SER A 91 0.30 -2.30 -7.96
N ALA A 92 0.90 -1.85 -6.86
CA ALA A 92 1.82 -2.62 -6.04
C ALA A 92 1.17 -3.02 -4.71
N LEU A 93 0.98 -4.34 -4.53
CA LEU A 93 0.62 -4.94 -3.24
C LEU A 93 1.86 -5.34 -2.47
N LYS A 94 1.74 -5.52 -1.14
CA LYS A 94 2.91 -5.73 -0.29
C LYS A 94 2.65 -6.81 0.76
N VAL A 95 3.68 -7.62 1.01
CA VAL A 95 3.82 -8.51 2.17
C VAL A 95 4.94 -7.97 3.03
N GLY A 96 4.72 -7.92 4.33
CA GLY A 96 5.70 -7.54 5.32
C GLY A 96 6.11 -8.74 6.18
N LEU A 97 7.40 -8.90 6.41
CA LEU A 97 7.95 -9.89 7.32
C LEU A 97 8.66 -9.17 8.46
N LYS A 98 8.37 -9.57 9.68
CA LYS A 98 9.00 -9.03 10.89
C LYS A 98 9.52 -10.15 11.75
N LYS A 99 10.81 -10.11 12.06
CA LYS A 99 11.42 -11.05 12.99
C LYS A 99 11.06 -10.64 14.42
N GLU A 100 10.49 -11.56 15.17
CA GLU A 100 10.16 -11.42 16.59
C GLU A 100 10.75 -12.61 17.36
N TYR A 101 11.77 -12.36 18.17
CA TYR A 101 12.49 -13.41 18.88
C TYR A 101 12.99 -14.52 17.93
N ASN A 102 12.40 -15.72 18.02
CA ASN A 102 12.78 -16.89 17.22
C ASN A 102 11.77 -17.19 16.11
N SER A 103 10.95 -16.24 15.72
CA SER A 103 9.94 -16.42 14.71
C SER A 103 9.88 -15.22 13.75
N VAL A 104 9.30 -15.44 12.58
CA VAL A 104 9.02 -14.44 11.58
C VAL A 104 7.50 -14.31 11.47
N LYS A 105 6.97 -13.15 11.81
CA LYS A 105 5.58 -12.77 11.60
C LYS A 105 5.39 -12.34 10.16
N ILE A 106 4.36 -12.86 9.51
CA ILE A 106 4.03 -12.60 8.11
C ILE A 106 2.75 -11.80 8.07
N SER A 107 2.78 -10.64 7.44
CA SER A 107 1.63 -9.76 7.27
C SER A 107 1.44 -9.38 5.81
N MET A 108 0.20 -9.11 5.40
CA MET A 108 -0.10 -8.55 4.09
C MET A 108 -1.00 -7.34 4.24
N ILE A 109 -0.84 -6.36 3.35
CA ILE A 109 -1.85 -5.31 3.22
C ILE A 109 -3.15 -5.93 2.73
N ASN A 110 -4.29 -5.50 3.26
CA ASN A 110 -5.58 -5.89 2.70
C ASN A 110 -5.78 -5.19 1.36
N PRO A 111 -5.80 -5.91 0.22
CA PRO A 111 -5.93 -5.26 -1.08
C PRO A 111 -7.19 -4.42 -1.20
N MET A 112 -8.34 -4.90 -0.67
CA MET A 112 -9.59 -4.14 -0.75
C MET A 112 -9.55 -2.84 0.06
N TYR A 113 -8.86 -2.81 1.22
CA TYR A 113 -8.64 -1.58 1.96
C TYR A 113 -7.88 -0.55 1.12
N LEU A 114 -6.77 -0.98 0.50
CA LEU A 114 -5.95 -0.15 -0.37
C LEU A 114 -6.76 0.35 -1.58
N PHE A 115 -7.49 -0.54 -2.25
CA PHE A 115 -8.27 -0.20 -3.43
C PHE A 115 -9.37 0.82 -3.12
N TYR A 116 -10.11 0.65 -2.02
CA TYR A 116 -11.11 1.63 -1.60
C TYR A 116 -10.50 2.99 -1.22
N GLY A 117 -9.29 3.02 -0.69
CA GLY A 117 -8.60 4.25 -0.32
C GLY A 117 -7.95 4.99 -1.49
N TYR A 118 -7.60 4.28 -2.59
CA TYR A 118 -6.84 4.83 -3.70
C TYR A 118 -7.63 4.94 -5.01
N PHE A 119 -8.63 4.10 -5.22
CA PHE A 119 -9.49 4.17 -6.40
C PHE A 119 -10.73 5.01 -6.10
N ILE A 120 -10.53 6.31 -6.07
CA ILE A 120 -11.60 7.27 -5.83
C ILE A 120 -12.39 7.45 -7.14
N ASP A 121 -13.71 7.50 -7.02
CA ASP A 121 -14.66 7.62 -8.13
C ASP A 121 -14.64 6.46 -9.14
N GLY A 122 -15.72 5.73 -9.20
CA GLY A 122 -15.95 4.70 -10.22
C GLY A 122 -15.47 3.30 -9.88
N ILE A 123 -14.99 3.06 -8.65
CA ILE A 123 -14.55 1.72 -8.20
C ILE A 123 -15.64 0.66 -8.33
N ASP A 124 -16.92 1.01 -8.15
CA ASP A 124 -18.05 0.07 -8.21
C ASP A 124 -18.08 -0.73 -9.52
N LYS A 125 -17.65 -0.11 -10.63
CA LYS A 125 -17.57 -0.77 -11.94
C LYS A 125 -16.46 -1.82 -12.04
N LYS A 126 -15.49 -1.78 -11.15
CA LYS A 126 -14.32 -2.66 -11.11
C LYS A 126 -14.28 -3.54 -9.88
N GLU A 127 -15.19 -3.35 -8.93
CA GLU A 127 -15.16 -3.95 -7.61
C GLU A 127 -15.11 -5.48 -7.66
N SER A 128 -15.88 -6.11 -8.53
CA SER A 128 -15.88 -7.55 -8.68
C SER A 128 -14.52 -8.12 -9.13
N ALA A 129 -13.85 -7.44 -10.05
CA ALA A 129 -12.50 -7.82 -10.48
C ALA A 129 -11.46 -7.59 -9.38
N LEU A 130 -11.58 -6.49 -8.65
CA LEU A 130 -10.69 -6.16 -7.52
C LEU A 130 -10.86 -7.14 -6.35
N LEU A 131 -12.11 -7.55 -6.05
CA LEU A 131 -12.39 -8.61 -5.08
C LEU A 131 -11.71 -9.91 -5.47
N LYS A 132 -11.80 -10.30 -6.75
CA LYS A 132 -11.11 -11.51 -7.23
C LYS A 132 -9.59 -11.40 -7.03
N ILE A 133 -8.96 -10.27 -7.37
CA ILE A 133 -7.53 -10.06 -7.15
C ILE A 133 -7.18 -10.17 -5.66
N SER A 134 -7.99 -9.58 -4.80
CA SER A 134 -7.82 -9.66 -3.34
C SER A 134 -7.91 -11.09 -2.81
N GLU A 135 -8.88 -11.86 -3.29
CA GLU A 135 -9.05 -13.27 -2.90
C GLU A 135 -7.93 -14.15 -3.44
N ASP A 136 -7.49 -13.92 -4.67
CA ASP A 136 -6.36 -14.64 -5.28
C ASP A 136 -5.06 -14.36 -4.47
N ALA A 137 -4.81 -13.10 -4.06
CA ALA A 137 -3.66 -12.75 -3.25
C ALA A 137 -3.69 -13.43 -1.85
N LYS A 138 -4.85 -13.43 -1.19
CA LYS A 138 -5.02 -14.16 0.07
C LYS A 138 -4.85 -15.66 -0.12
N SER A 139 -5.41 -16.21 -1.20
CA SER A 139 -5.33 -17.64 -1.51
C SER A 139 -3.90 -18.08 -1.79
N ALA A 140 -3.13 -17.26 -2.49
CA ALA A 140 -1.70 -17.51 -2.73
C ALA A 140 -0.90 -17.69 -1.44
N LEU A 141 -1.25 -16.94 -0.39
CA LEU A 141 -0.53 -16.97 0.88
C LEU A 141 -1.05 -18.00 1.88
N LYS A 142 -2.09 -18.79 1.56
CA LYS A 142 -2.63 -19.82 2.48
C LYS A 142 -1.64 -20.92 2.81
N ASP A 143 -0.77 -21.26 1.89
CA ASP A 143 0.28 -22.26 2.12
C ASP A 143 1.46 -21.72 2.92
N VAL A 144 1.57 -20.38 3.04
CA VAL A 144 2.57 -19.71 3.88
C VAL A 144 2.09 -19.55 5.32
N GLY A 145 0.78 -19.33 5.50
CA GLY A 145 0.12 -19.25 6.80
C GLY A 145 -1.40 -19.19 6.64
N SER A 146 -2.12 -19.68 7.64
CA SER A 146 -3.56 -19.86 7.59
C SER A 146 -4.36 -19.00 8.59
N GLU A 147 -3.69 -18.07 9.31
CA GLU A 147 -4.34 -17.29 10.36
C GLU A 147 -5.26 -16.20 9.78
N PHE A 148 -4.77 -15.42 8.83
CA PHE A 148 -5.45 -14.25 8.23
C PHE A 148 -6.18 -13.38 9.26
N LYS A 149 -5.52 -13.18 10.42
CA LYS A 149 -6.06 -12.39 11.52
C LYS A 149 -6.01 -10.90 11.18
N PRO A 150 -7.16 -10.17 11.18
CA PRO A 150 -7.17 -8.74 10.93
C PRO A 150 -6.44 -7.95 12.03
N PHE A 151 -5.75 -6.88 11.65
CA PHE A 151 -5.10 -5.96 12.57
C PHE A 151 -4.87 -4.58 11.92
N GLY A 152 -4.42 -3.61 12.72
CA GLY A 152 -4.05 -2.26 12.30
C GLY A 152 -5.24 -1.32 12.13
N GLY A 153 -6.39 -1.67 12.72
CA GLY A 153 -7.63 -0.91 12.58
C GLY A 153 -8.44 -1.30 11.35
N GLU A 154 -9.62 -0.73 11.23
CA GLU A 154 -10.55 -1.01 10.14
C GLU A 154 -11.38 0.21 9.76
N LEU A 155 -11.73 0.34 8.49
CA LEU A 155 -12.60 1.39 7.97
C LEU A 155 -13.62 0.81 6.98
N SER A 156 -14.81 1.42 6.93
CA SER A 156 -15.80 1.05 5.92
C SER A 156 -15.41 1.58 4.54
N LYS A 157 -15.93 0.95 3.48
CA LYS A 157 -15.77 1.42 2.09
C LYS A 157 -16.09 2.91 1.95
N GLU A 158 -17.22 3.35 2.51
CA GLU A 158 -17.67 4.74 2.40
C GLU A 158 -16.70 5.73 3.07
N LYS A 159 -16.10 5.31 4.20
CA LYS A 159 -15.07 6.11 4.88
C LYS A 159 -13.78 6.16 4.07
N LEU A 160 -13.36 5.04 3.48
CA LEU A 160 -12.16 4.96 2.64
C LEU A 160 -12.30 5.81 1.38
N GLN A 161 -13.45 5.77 0.70
CA GLN A 161 -13.74 6.56 -0.49
C GLN A 161 -13.72 8.09 -0.26
N LYS A 162 -13.86 8.51 0.99
CA LYS A 162 -13.85 9.92 1.41
C LYS A 162 -12.83 10.16 2.50
N TYR A 163 -11.77 9.33 2.52
CA TYR A 163 -10.87 9.33 3.65
C TYR A 163 -10.12 10.66 3.80
N HIS A 164 -10.23 11.19 4.97
CA HIS A 164 -9.31 12.17 5.56
C HIS A 164 -9.34 11.96 7.08
N TYR A 165 -8.21 12.07 7.73
CA TYR A 165 -8.09 11.72 9.14
C TYR A 165 -8.92 12.61 10.06
N LYS A 166 -8.89 13.94 9.84
CA LYS A 166 -9.64 14.96 10.59
C LYS A 166 -9.90 16.18 9.72
N VAL A 167 -10.77 17.08 10.18
CA VAL A 167 -10.99 18.39 9.57
C VAL A 167 -9.64 19.09 9.31
N MET A 168 -9.47 19.66 8.13
CA MET A 168 -8.24 20.30 7.62
C MET A 168 -7.07 19.35 7.31
N MET A 169 -7.28 18.04 7.32
CA MET A 169 -6.29 17.09 6.85
C MET A 169 -6.47 16.81 5.35
N PRO A 170 -5.38 16.48 4.62
CA PRO A 170 -5.46 16.27 3.19
C PRO A 170 -6.27 15.03 2.83
N TYR A 171 -6.84 15.04 1.63
CA TYR A 171 -7.47 13.91 0.96
C TYR A 171 -6.49 13.25 -0.03
N PHE A 172 -6.86 12.11 -0.57
CA PHE A 172 -6.11 11.44 -1.65
C PHE A 172 -5.83 12.37 -2.84
N LYS A 173 -6.82 13.18 -3.22
CA LYS A 173 -6.73 14.11 -4.35
C LYS A 173 -5.78 15.30 -4.12
N ASP A 174 -5.40 15.58 -2.88
CA ASP A 174 -4.57 16.71 -2.53
C ASP A 174 -3.08 16.30 -2.60
N ALA A 175 -2.61 15.85 -3.78
CA ALA A 175 -1.23 15.43 -3.98
C ALA A 175 -0.23 16.52 -3.57
N GLU A 176 0.93 16.10 -3.12
CA GLU A 176 2.08 16.98 -2.94
C GLU A 176 2.97 16.91 -4.19
N GLU A 177 3.08 18.02 -4.89
CA GLU A 177 3.99 18.18 -6.02
C GLU A 177 5.43 18.14 -5.52
N LEU A 178 6.28 17.39 -6.24
CA LEU A 178 7.72 17.32 -6.03
C LEU A 178 8.47 18.12 -7.08
N ASN A 179 8.12 17.94 -8.37
CA ASN A 179 8.73 18.66 -9.48
C ASN A 179 7.85 18.53 -10.74
N GLU A 180 7.98 19.51 -11.64
CA GLU A 180 7.47 19.46 -13.00
C GLU A 180 8.65 19.47 -13.98
N PHE A 181 8.67 18.58 -14.97
CA PHE A 181 9.72 18.40 -15.96
C PHE A 181 9.27 18.91 -17.34
N ASP A 182 10.20 19.05 -18.28
CA ASP A 182 9.86 19.37 -19.66
C ASP A 182 9.11 18.21 -20.36
N SER A 183 9.33 16.97 -19.91
CA SER A 183 8.68 15.77 -20.46
C SER A 183 8.65 14.60 -19.47
N PHE A 184 7.80 13.61 -19.75
CA PHE A 184 7.79 12.33 -19.03
C PHE A 184 9.15 11.63 -19.07
N GLU A 185 9.78 11.63 -20.23
CA GLU A 185 11.08 10.97 -20.48
C GLU A 185 12.19 11.62 -19.64
N GLU A 186 12.16 12.93 -19.51
CA GLU A 186 13.11 13.66 -18.65
C GLU A 186 12.87 13.31 -17.18
N GLY A 187 11.63 13.41 -16.68
CA GLY A 187 11.29 13.05 -15.31
C GLY A 187 11.71 11.62 -14.98
N LEU A 188 11.42 10.68 -15.88
CA LEU A 188 11.83 9.29 -15.75
C LEU A 188 13.35 9.15 -15.65
N LYS A 189 14.10 9.85 -16.48
CA LYS A 189 15.58 9.83 -16.51
C LYS A 189 16.16 10.42 -15.22
N VAL A 190 15.64 11.56 -14.75
CA VAL A 190 16.15 12.23 -13.55
C VAL A 190 15.90 11.35 -12.32
N ILE A 191 14.67 10.88 -12.12
CA ILE A 191 14.32 10.06 -10.94
C ILE A 191 15.14 8.77 -10.92
N ARG A 192 15.22 8.05 -12.03
CA ARG A 192 16.06 6.84 -12.14
C ARG A 192 17.52 7.13 -11.81
N GLY A 193 18.10 8.15 -12.43
CA GLY A 193 19.51 8.47 -12.23
C GLY A 193 19.84 8.85 -10.79
N ASN A 194 18.93 9.48 -10.07
CA ASN A 194 19.08 9.80 -8.65
C ASN A 194 18.89 8.56 -7.76
N LEU A 195 17.91 7.70 -8.06
CA LEU A 195 17.72 6.42 -7.36
C LEU A 195 18.89 5.46 -7.55
N GLU A 196 19.46 5.36 -8.78
CA GLU A 196 20.65 4.56 -9.06
C GLU A 196 21.87 5.00 -8.25
N LYS A 197 21.99 6.30 -7.98
CA LYS A 197 23.05 6.87 -7.14
C LYS A 197 22.78 6.75 -5.65
N GLY A 198 21.59 6.30 -5.24
CA GLY A 198 21.16 6.30 -3.85
C GLY A 198 21.11 7.69 -3.23
N LYS A 199 20.73 8.73 -4.01
CA LYS A 199 20.68 10.11 -3.54
C LYS A 199 19.78 10.22 -2.30
N GLY A 200 20.22 10.90 -1.25
CA GLY A 200 19.51 10.99 0.02
C GLY A 200 19.47 9.68 0.82
N ASN A 201 20.42 8.76 0.60
CA ASN A 201 20.41 7.40 1.19
C ASN A 201 19.10 6.66 0.91
N THR A 202 18.60 6.78 -0.31
CA THR A 202 17.40 6.06 -0.76
C THR A 202 17.77 4.77 -1.50
N LYS A 203 16.79 3.87 -1.58
CA LYS A 203 16.89 2.63 -2.36
C LYS A 203 15.74 2.56 -3.36
N ASN A 204 16.06 2.32 -4.62
CA ASN A 204 15.05 1.89 -5.59
C ASN A 204 14.61 0.46 -5.23
N VAL A 205 13.39 0.32 -4.75
CA VAL A 205 12.80 -0.97 -4.39
C VAL A 205 12.10 -1.58 -5.60
N TYR A 206 11.31 -0.79 -6.30
CA TYR A 206 10.67 -1.21 -7.55
C TYR A 206 10.38 -0.01 -8.44
N GLU A 207 10.18 -0.34 -9.71
CA GLU A 207 9.75 0.60 -10.72
C GLU A 207 8.70 -0.06 -11.62
N LEU A 208 7.57 0.63 -11.83
CA LEU A 208 6.53 0.27 -12.78
C LEU A 208 6.39 1.39 -13.80
N VAL A 209 6.70 1.12 -15.07
CA VAL A 209 6.64 2.12 -16.14
C VAL A 209 5.62 1.72 -17.20
N TYR A 210 4.70 2.62 -17.45
CA TYR A 210 3.62 2.51 -18.44
C TYR A 210 3.78 3.62 -19.47
N ALA A 211 4.78 3.47 -20.35
CA ALA A 211 5.21 4.51 -21.29
C ALA A 211 4.06 5.02 -22.17
N ASP A 212 3.20 4.11 -22.65
CA ASP A 212 2.03 4.45 -23.49
C ASP A 212 1.04 5.38 -22.77
N LYS A 213 1.04 5.35 -21.44
CA LYS A 213 0.17 6.17 -20.57
C LYS A 213 0.90 7.37 -20.00
N LYS A 214 2.23 7.44 -20.20
CA LYS A 214 3.11 8.42 -19.54
C LYS A 214 2.93 8.41 -18.02
N VAL A 215 2.97 7.20 -17.43
CA VAL A 215 2.86 6.98 -15.99
C VAL A 215 4.02 6.11 -15.54
N ALA A 216 4.66 6.49 -14.44
CA ALA A 216 5.62 5.63 -13.74
C ALA A 216 5.42 5.72 -12.24
N VAL A 217 5.61 4.60 -11.54
CA VAL A 217 5.58 4.51 -10.08
C VAL A 217 6.91 3.96 -9.61
N PHE A 218 7.54 4.66 -8.67
CA PHE A 218 8.79 4.27 -8.04
C PHE A 218 8.54 3.97 -6.58
N GLY A 219 8.84 2.76 -6.13
CA GLY A 219 8.88 2.39 -4.72
C GLY A 219 10.25 2.71 -4.14
N VAL A 220 10.29 3.59 -3.15
CA VAL A 220 11.52 4.16 -2.61
C VAL A 220 11.67 3.80 -1.13
N GLY A 221 12.71 3.06 -0.78
CA GLY A 221 13.15 2.85 0.59
C GLY A 221 13.90 4.09 1.11
N LEU A 222 13.53 4.59 2.27
CA LEU A 222 14.10 5.79 2.90
C LEU A 222 15.08 5.37 3.98
N LEU A 223 16.34 5.14 3.60
CA LEU A 223 17.34 4.49 4.46
C LEU A 223 18.27 5.45 5.20
N ASN A 224 18.03 6.76 5.10
CA ASN A 224 18.80 7.73 5.86
C ASN A 224 18.57 7.55 7.37
N VAL A 225 19.66 7.47 8.13
CA VAL A 225 19.60 7.21 9.57
C VAL A 225 19.10 8.40 10.39
N GLU A 226 19.10 9.61 9.84
CA GLU A 226 18.72 10.83 10.53
C GLU A 226 17.22 11.15 10.40
N ASP A 227 16.61 10.84 9.25
CA ASP A 227 15.24 11.25 8.90
C ASP A 227 14.43 10.17 8.14
N GLY A 228 15.03 8.99 7.92
CA GLY A 228 14.41 7.89 7.19
C GLY A 228 13.55 6.97 8.07
N GLU A 229 13.27 5.78 7.53
CA GLU A 229 12.37 4.77 8.10
C GLU A 229 12.74 4.36 9.53
N SER A 230 14.03 4.33 9.87
CA SER A 230 14.52 3.99 11.22
C SER A 230 14.08 4.98 12.30
N GLN A 231 13.71 6.21 11.92
CA GLN A 231 13.29 7.24 12.86
C GLN A 231 11.80 7.17 13.20
N PHE A 232 10.97 6.65 12.32
CA PHE A 232 9.53 6.66 12.56
C PHE A 232 8.88 5.27 12.69
N LEU A 233 9.37 4.23 11.99
CA LEU A 233 8.77 2.90 12.07
C LEU A 233 8.71 2.32 13.49
N PRO A 234 9.76 2.42 14.33
CA PRO A 234 9.70 1.94 15.71
C PRO A 234 8.67 2.70 16.57
N ILE A 235 8.35 3.94 16.20
CA ILE A 235 7.42 4.80 16.94
C ILE A 235 5.97 4.50 16.57
N ILE A 236 5.69 4.34 15.25
CA ILE A 236 4.32 4.16 14.75
C ILE A 236 3.90 2.69 14.63
N GLY A 237 4.85 1.77 14.70
CA GLY A 237 4.60 0.33 14.70
C GLY A 237 5.13 -0.40 13.47
N GLU A 238 6.14 -1.22 13.69
CA GLU A 238 6.77 -2.06 12.67
C GLU A 238 5.90 -3.23 12.20
N ASP A 239 4.82 -3.56 12.89
CA ASP A 239 3.87 -4.59 12.45
C ASP A 239 3.20 -4.22 11.11
N HIS A 240 3.16 -2.92 10.81
CA HIS A 240 2.58 -2.39 9.57
C HIS A 240 3.59 -2.33 8.42
N ILE A 241 4.62 -3.18 8.44
CA ILE A 241 5.71 -3.13 7.43
C ILE A 241 5.23 -3.34 5.99
N ALA A 242 4.07 -3.98 5.79
CA ALA A 242 3.40 -4.07 4.50
C ALA A 242 2.86 -2.71 3.97
N ALA A 243 3.05 -1.60 4.70
CA ALA A 243 2.86 -0.25 4.18
C ALA A 243 4.04 0.23 3.33
N MET A 244 5.20 -0.37 3.47
CA MET A 244 6.45 0.08 2.85
C MET A 244 6.69 -0.60 1.49
N PRO A 245 7.44 0.05 0.57
CA PRO A 245 8.07 1.37 0.67
C PRO A 245 7.13 2.55 0.43
N TYR A 246 7.67 3.78 0.51
CA TYR A 246 7.01 4.99 0.00
C TYR A 246 7.06 5.05 -1.53
N GLU A 247 6.17 5.85 -2.14
CA GLU A 247 6.06 5.90 -3.59
C GLU A 247 6.15 7.34 -4.13
N ILE A 248 6.87 7.51 -5.26
CA ILE A 248 6.74 8.64 -6.18
C ILE A 248 5.92 8.17 -7.37
N ILE A 249 5.00 8.99 -7.84
CA ILE A 249 4.33 8.79 -9.12
C ILE A 249 4.66 9.93 -10.07
N LEU A 250 5.11 9.57 -11.28
CA LEU A 250 5.28 10.49 -12.41
C LEU A 250 4.12 10.28 -13.38
N GLN A 251 3.32 11.31 -13.60
CA GLN A 251 2.20 11.30 -14.54
C GLN A 251 2.33 12.47 -15.53
N GLY A 252 2.43 12.16 -16.83
CA GLY A 252 2.84 13.17 -17.80
C GLY A 252 4.24 13.68 -17.46
N ASN A 253 4.35 14.96 -17.16
CA ASN A 253 5.60 15.60 -16.77
C ASN A 253 5.67 15.99 -15.28
N GLU A 254 4.66 15.61 -14.48
CA GLU A 254 4.54 15.98 -13.08
C GLU A 254 4.89 14.79 -12.16
N ALA A 255 5.84 14.97 -11.25
CA ALA A 255 6.17 14.04 -10.17
C ALA A 255 5.46 14.46 -8.89
N THR A 256 4.68 13.54 -8.31
CA THR A 256 3.92 13.79 -7.09
C THR A 256 4.05 12.63 -6.10
N ILE A 257 3.65 12.91 -4.85
CA ILE A 257 3.45 11.91 -3.79
C ILE A 257 2.08 12.08 -3.15
N LEU A 258 1.61 11.05 -2.49
CA LEU A 258 0.50 11.22 -1.56
C LEU A 258 0.94 12.07 -0.37
N PRO A 259 0.10 12.99 0.14
CA PRO A 259 0.45 13.78 1.30
C PRO A 259 0.89 12.87 2.45
N GLY A 260 2.05 13.15 3.04
CA GLY A 260 2.62 12.27 4.05
C GLY A 260 1.69 12.02 5.24
N ARG A 261 0.94 13.05 5.66
CA ARG A 261 -0.09 12.92 6.71
C ARG A 261 -1.26 12.03 6.31
N PHE A 262 -1.71 12.11 5.06
CA PHE A 262 -2.76 11.24 4.52
C PHE A 262 -2.29 9.78 4.51
N ARG A 263 -1.10 9.52 3.95
CA ARG A 263 -0.56 8.18 3.81
C ARG A 263 -0.30 7.51 5.17
N ILE A 264 0.30 8.24 6.12
CA ILE A 264 0.51 7.74 7.48
C ILE A 264 -0.84 7.42 8.13
N ALA A 265 -1.80 8.33 8.10
CA ALA A 265 -3.09 8.12 8.75
C ALA A 265 -3.89 6.97 8.11
N LEU A 266 -3.79 6.77 6.79
CA LEU A 266 -4.46 5.66 6.11
C LEU A 266 -3.85 4.31 6.49
N HIS A 267 -2.54 4.22 6.58
CA HIS A 267 -1.83 2.96 6.88
C HIS A 267 -1.68 2.68 8.38
N TRP A 268 -1.87 3.68 9.23
CA TRP A 268 -1.86 3.57 10.70
C TRP A 268 -3.09 4.28 11.30
N PRO A 269 -4.33 3.85 10.98
CA PRO A 269 -5.54 4.58 11.40
C PRO A 269 -5.76 4.58 12.92
N GLU A 270 -5.11 3.68 13.65
CA GLU A 270 -5.11 3.64 15.12
C GLU A 270 -4.05 4.54 15.76
N LEU A 271 -3.26 5.26 14.95
CA LEU A 271 -2.22 6.15 15.44
C LEU A 271 -2.82 7.28 16.28
N THR A 272 -2.41 7.36 17.54
CA THR A 272 -2.90 8.42 18.43
C THR A 272 -2.22 9.76 18.12
N MET A 273 -2.88 10.86 18.48
CA MET A 273 -2.27 12.19 18.37
C MET A 273 -0.97 12.29 19.18
N GLY A 274 -0.91 11.66 20.36
CA GLY A 274 0.30 11.65 21.19
C GLY A 274 1.47 10.92 20.51
N THR A 275 1.18 9.85 19.78
CA THR A 275 2.20 9.13 18.99
C THR A 275 2.59 9.95 17.75
N PHE A 276 1.61 10.54 17.05
CA PHE A 276 1.87 11.39 15.89
C PHE A 276 2.76 12.60 16.23
N MET A 277 2.59 13.21 17.39
CA MET A 277 3.45 14.32 17.84
C MET A 277 4.93 13.94 17.94
N LYS A 278 5.26 12.66 18.14
CA LYS A 278 6.66 12.18 18.18
C LYS A 278 7.30 12.06 16.79
N ILE A 279 6.49 12.04 15.76
CA ILE A 279 6.90 11.94 14.34
C ILE A 279 6.42 13.15 13.53
N MET A 280 6.22 14.30 14.19
CA MET A 280 5.57 15.46 13.57
C MET A 280 6.34 16.01 12.35
N SER A 281 7.67 15.91 12.34
CA SER A 281 8.51 16.29 11.19
C SER A 281 8.48 15.29 10.05
N THR A 282 8.26 14.00 10.35
CA THR A 282 8.37 12.88 9.39
C THR A 282 7.66 13.11 8.05
N PRO A 283 6.42 13.64 7.97
CA PRO A 283 5.80 13.91 6.68
C PRO A 283 6.60 14.90 5.81
N GLY A 284 7.20 15.92 6.44
CA GLY A 284 8.07 16.89 5.77
C GLY A 284 9.41 16.29 5.35
N ASP A 285 10.01 15.49 6.23
CA ASP A 285 11.29 14.82 5.98
C ASP A 285 11.18 13.86 4.79
N ILE A 286 10.11 13.05 4.76
CA ILE A 286 9.80 12.16 3.63
C ILE A 286 9.64 12.96 2.34
N LYS A 287 8.86 14.04 2.36
CA LYS A 287 8.68 14.90 1.18
C LYS A 287 10.02 15.43 0.68
N ASN A 288 10.85 16.00 1.57
CA ASN A 288 12.13 16.57 1.21
C ASN A 288 13.06 15.52 0.57
N THR A 289 13.12 14.33 1.14
CA THR A 289 13.93 13.22 0.60
C THR A 289 13.44 12.81 -0.79
N LEU A 290 12.14 12.64 -0.97
CA LEU A 290 11.55 12.24 -2.26
C LEU A 290 11.64 13.38 -3.30
N GLN A 291 11.51 14.63 -2.89
CA GLN A 291 11.73 15.80 -3.75
C GLN A 291 13.17 15.84 -4.25
N GLY A 292 14.15 15.59 -3.38
CA GLY A 292 15.54 15.51 -3.78
C GLY A 292 15.81 14.49 -4.89
N LEU A 293 14.97 13.48 -5.07
CA LEU A 293 15.10 12.51 -6.19
C LEU A 293 14.59 13.07 -7.52
N THR A 294 13.89 14.19 -7.52
CA THR A 294 13.31 14.81 -8.72
C THR A 294 14.11 16.02 -9.20
N GLU A 295 15.25 16.33 -8.56
CA GLU A 295 16.11 17.49 -8.84
C GLU A 295 17.42 17.14 -9.54
#